data_df0eacb65d7876b7c217ee2528318a45
#
_entry.id   df0eacb65d7876b7c217ee2528318a45
#
_cell.length_a   1.000
_cell.length_b   1.000
_cell.length_c   1.000
_cell.angle_alpha   90.00
_cell.angle_beta   90.00
_cell.angle_gamma   90.00
#
_symmetry.space_group_name_H-M   'P 1'
#
loop_
_entity.id
_entity.type
_entity.pdbx_description
1 polymer ?
#
loop_
_entity_poly.entity_id
_entity_poly.type
_entity_poly.pdbx_seq_one_letter_code
_entity_poly.pdbx_strand_id
1 'polypeptide(L)'
;MTSTQRFVALVLLALSAGLQAHAGTKALLRFDGGIGTDPLTASNGIDVLNVVRGVNPAGRAWRVDKLRASIGKNGSISARGNGLLLASGDVIGTRAGITQVLATLACGPANNATLFHSAPAAFDTAGNFHIVGTLTQDGVNAAVLPPVCDSPVLLIRTVGAGGAPGTWLAAGIPDDTQD
;
A
#
# COMPACT_ATOMS: atom_id res chain seq x y z
N MET A 1 33.17 50.33 57.51
CA MET A 1 33.01 48.86 57.54
C MET A 1 31.75 48.52 56.78
N THR A 2 31.90 48.23 55.53
CA THR A 2 30.78 48.04 54.57
C THR A 2 30.65 46.56 54.20
N SER A 3 29.54 45.98 54.58
CA SER A 3 29.19 44.59 54.29
C SER A 3 28.52 44.48 52.90
N THR A 4 29.16 43.74 52.00
CA THR A 4 28.69 43.53 50.64
C THR A 4 27.86 42.23 50.59
N GLN A 5 26.53 42.34 50.50
CA GLN A 5 25.64 41.19 50.24
C GLN A 5 25.63 40.84 48.76
N ARG A 6 26.09 39.63 48.43
CA ARG A 6 26.02 39.06 47.13
C ARG A 6 24.68 38.35 46.95
N PHE A 7 23.80 38.86 46.11
CA PHE A 7 22.58 38.15 45.65
C PHE A 7 22.96 37.14 44.57
N VAL A 8 22.78 35.86 44.87
CA VAL A 8 22.86 34.79 43.89
C VAL A 8 21.46 34.63 43.28
N ALA A 9 21.30 35.05 42.03
CA ALA A 9 20.08 34.81 41.27
C ALA A 9 20.09 33.39 40.70
N LEU A 10 19.23 32.54 41.22
CA LEU A 10 19.00 31.18 40.69
C LEU A 10 18.05 31.27 39.48
N VAL A 11 18.61 31.10 38.27
CA VAL A 11 17.81 31.01 37.03
C VAL A 11 17.35 29.58 36.89
N LEU A 12 16.09 29.30 37.18
CA LEU A 12 15.41 28.04 36.86
C LEU A 12 15.04 28.04 35.38
N LEU A 13 15.81 27.35 34.53
CA LEU A 13 15.38 26.98 33.17
C LEU A 13 14.36 25.86 33.27
N ALA A 14 13.09 26.18 33.06
CA ALA A 14 12.04 25.18 32.85
C ALA A 14 12.16 24.65 31.41
N LEU A 15 12.72 23.44 31.24
CA LEU A 15 12.61 22.68 30.00
C LEU A 15 11.13 22.20 29.85
N SER A 16 10.33 22.94 29.11
CA SER A 16 9.03 22.45 28.61
C SER A 16 9.30 21.52 27.44
N ALA A 17 9.41 20.22 27.71
CA ALA A 17 9.35 19.19 26.71
C ALA A 17 7.93 19.18 26.13
N GLY A 18 7.73 19.90 25.02
CA GLY A 18 6.50 19.86 24.26
C GLY A 18 6.27 18.43 23.73
N LEU A 19 5.32 17.69 24.31
CA LEU A 19 4.75 16.53 23.67
C LEU A 19 4.08 17.00 22.36
N GLN A 20 4.79 16.87 21.25
CA GLN A 20 4.15 16.98 19.94
C GLN A 20 3.27 15.73 19.78
N ALA A 21 1.99 15.87 20.07
CA ALA A 21 1.00 14.91 19.66
C ALA A 21 1.06 14.84 18.13
N HIS A 22 1.62 13.75 17.60
CA HIS A 22 1.48 13.43 16.19
C HIS A 22 -0.01 13.21 15.96
N ALA A 23 -0.69 14.23 15.43
CA ALA A 23 -2.04 14.06 14.89
C ALA A 23 -1.93 13.04 13.75
N GLY A 24 -2.23 11.77 14.06
CA GLY A 24 -2.27 10.71 13.08
C GLY A 24 -3.24 11.15 11.99
N THR A 25 -2.74 11.34 10.78
CA THR A 25 -3.57 11.68 9.62
C THR A 25 -4.59 10.57 9.47
N LYS A 26 -5.89 10.88 9.67
CA LYS A 26 -6.96 9.88 9.55
C LYS A 26 -6.83 9.22 8.18
N ALA A 27 -6.77 7.88 8.13
CA ALA A 27 -6.68 7.14 6.89
C ALA A 27 -7.89 7.49 6.00
N LEU A 28 -7.65 7.68 4.71
CA LEU A 28 -8.73 7.80 3.72
C LEU A 28 -9.36 6.44 3.46
N LEU A 29 -8.50 5.40 3.35
CA LEU A 29 -8.89 4.02 3.05
C LEU A 29 -8.10 3.04 3.91
N ARG A 30 -8.75 1.94 4.26
CA ARG A 30 -8.12 0.78 4.90
C ARG A 30 -8.48 -0.49 4.15
N PHE A 31 -7.56 -1.44 4.16
CA PHE A 31 -7.75 -2.79 3.63
C PHE A 31 -7.27 -3.77 4.70
N ASP A 32 -8.10 -4.75 5.04
CA ASP A 32 -7.75 -5.85 5.94
C ASP A 32 -8.17 -7.18 5.31
N GLY A 33 -7.20 -7.99 4.99
CA GLY A 33 -7.35 -9.18 4.17
C GLY A 33 -6.96 -8.97 2.72
N GLY A 34 -6.82 -10.08 2.00
CA GLY A 34 -6.46 -10.06 0.59
C GLY A 34 -6.87 -11.35 -0.12
N ILE A 35 -7.07 -11.21 -1.42
CA ILE A 35 -7.38 -12.30 -2.34
C ILE A 35 -6.21 -12.41 -3.31
N GLY A 36 -5.62 -13.59 -3.44
CA GLY A 36 -4.61 -13.87 -4.46
C GLY A 36 -5.24 -13.94 -5.84
N THR A 37 -4.42 -13.76 -6.88
CA THR A 37 -4.87 -13.81 -8.27
C THR A 37 -5.30 -15.21 -8.67
N ASP A 38 -6.50 -15.33 -9.25
CA ASP A 38 -6.82 -16.36 -10.23
C ASP A 38 -6.74 -15.72 -11.62
N PRO A 39 -5.92 -16.25 -12.56
CA PRO A 39 -5.75 -15.63 -13.87
C PRO A 39 -7.00 -15.65 -14.76
N LEU A 40 -7.91 -16.57 -14.49
CA LEU A 40 -9.16 -16.71 -15.25
C LEU A 40 -10.37 -16.47 -14.37
N THR A 41 -11.43 -15.97 -14.97
CA THR A 41 -12.77 -15.89 -14.38
C THR A 41 -13.81 -16.31 -15.41
N ALA A 42 -14.97 -16.74 -14.95
CA ALA A 42 -16.05 -17.12 -15.84
C ALA A 42 -16.92 -15.90 -16.19
N SER A 43 -17.16 -15.71 -17.49
CA SER A 43 -18.14 -14.75 -18.01
C SER A 43 -19.07 -15.44 -18.99
N ASN A 44 -20.35 -15.53 -18.67
CA ASN A 44 -21.36 -16.25 -19.46
C ASN A 44 -20.95 -17.71 -19.79
N GLY A 45 -20.30 -18.40 -18.83
CA GLY A 45 -19.83 -19.77 -19.00
C GLY A 45 -18.57 -19.94 -19.83
N ILE A 46 -17.88 -18.87 -20.17
CA ILE A 46 -16.62 -18.86 -20.92
C ILE A 46 -15.51 -18.32 -20.00
N ASP A 47 -14.36 -19.01 -20.00
CA ASP A 47 -13.18 -18.53 -19.27
C ASP A 47 -12.59 -17.31 -19.97
N VAL A 48 -12.45 -16.23 -19.23
CA VAL A 48 -11.85 -14.98 -19.67
C VAL A 48 -10.77 -14.55 -18.68
N LEU A 49 -9.87 -13.66 -19.12
CA LEU A 49 -8.88 -13.08 -18.20
C LEU A 49 -9.56 -12.33 -17.06
N ASN A 50 -9.10 -12.56 -15.84
CA ASN A 50 -9.58 -11.88 -14.64
C ASN A 50 -8.98 -10.46 -14.54
N VAL A 51 -9.41 -9.58 -15.44
CA VAL A 51 -8.95 -8.19 -15.51
C VAL A 51 -9.63 -7.36 -14.41
N VAL A 52 -8.83 -6.73 -13.54
CA VAL A 52 -9.32 -5.88 -12.47
C VAL A 52 -8.93 -4.43 -12.72
N ARG A 53 -9.90 -3.54 -12.90
CA ARG A 53 -9.67 -2.10 -13.17
C ARG A 53 -8.71 -1.85 -14.35
N GLY A 54 -8.84 -2.62 -15.41
CA GLY A 54 -7.96 -2.54 -16.58
C GLY A 54 -6.57 -3.15 -16.40
N VAL A 55 -6.30 -3.77 -15.25
CA VAL A 55 -5.02 -4.42 -14.96
C VAL A 55 -5.14 -5.92 -15.18
N ASN A 56 -4.31 -6.47 -16.05
CA ASN A 56 -4.27 -7.90 -16.32
C ASN A 56 -3.78 -8.70 -15.11
N PRO A 57 -4.31 -9.91 -14.89
CA PRO A 57 -3.83 -10.82 -13.86
C PRO A 57 -2.43 -11.35 -14.20
N ALA A 58 -1.71 -11.83 -13.18
CA ALA A 58 -0.56 -12.69 -13.40
C ALA A 58 -1.00 -13.98 -14.11
N GLY A 59 -0.13 -14.55 -14.96
CA GLY A 59 -0.46 -15.73 -15.76
C GLY A 59 -0.62 -17.05 -14.99
N ARG A 60 -0.45 -17.01 -13.65
CA ARG A 60 -0.64 -18.15 -12.75
C ARG A 60 -1.40 -17.71 -11.50
N ALA A 61 -2.07 -18.64 -10.84
CA ALA A 61 -2.73 -18.37 -9.58
C ALA A 61 -1.71 -18.05 -8.47
N TRP A 62 -2.05 -17.05 -7.65
CA TRP A 62 -1.31 -16.64 -6.47
C TRP A 62 -2.20 -16.73 -5.24
N ARG A 63 -1.62 -16.90 -4.08
CA ARG A 63 -2.27 -16.79 -2.78
C ARG A 63 -1.56 -15.75 -1.94
N VAL A 64 -2.27 -15.17 -1.01
CA VAL A 64 -1.73 -14.29 0.03
C VAL A 64 -2.32 -14.71 1.37
N ASP A 65 -1.46 -14.85 2.39
CA ASP A 65 -1.93 -15.28 3.72
C ASP A 65 -2.50 -14.09 4.51
N LYS A 66 -1.84 -12.92 4.40
CA LYS A 66 -2.29 -11.67 5.03
C LYS A 66 -1.94 -10.49 4.14
N LEU A 67 -2.87 -9.56 4.02
CA LEU A 67 -2.66 -8.26 3.36
C LEU A 67 -3.36 -7.19 4.19
N ARG A 68 -2.63 -6.16 4.56
CA ARG A 68 -3.17 -4.98 5.23
C ARG A 68 -2.60 -3.73 4.62
N ALA A 69 -3.45 -2.73 4.45
CA ALA A 69 -3.00 -1.43 3.97
C ALA A 69 -3.80 -0.29 4.57
N SER A 70 -3.14 0.86 4.67
CA SER A 70 -3.78 2.13 4.96
C SER A 70 -3.28 3.20 3.98
N ILE A 71 -4.19 4.05 3.53
CA ILE A 71 -3.90 5.13 2.59
C ILE A 71 -4.42 6.42 3.19
N GLY A 72 -3.55 7.41 3.33
CA GLY A 72 -3.89 8.73 3.85
C GLY A 72 -4.48 9.65 2.77
N LYS A 73 -5.21 10.67 3.18
CA LYS A 73 -5.77 11.71 2.27
C LYS A 73 -4.71 12.43 1.46
N ASN A 74 -3.48 12.49 1.97
CA ASN A 74 -2.31 13.08 1.31
C ASN A 74 -1.60 12.12 0.33
N GLY A 75 -2.20 10.98 0.01
CA GLY A 75 -1.61 9.97 -0.85
C GLY A 75 -0.56 9.07 -0.17
N SER A 76 -0.29 9.25 1.12
CA SER A 76 0.61 8.33 1.84
C SER A 76 0.04 6.92 1.85
N ILE A 77 0.90 5.92 1.69
CA ILE A 77 0.53 4.51 1.73
C ILE A 77 1.45 3.74 2.67
N SER A 78 0.84 2.83 3.43
CA SER A 78 1.54 1.74 4.11
C SER A 78 0.81 0.45 3.81
N ALA A 79 1.46 -0.50 3.11
CA ALA A 79 0.89 -1.79 2.79
C ALA A 79 1.86 -2.91 3.17
N ARG A 80 1.35 -3.95 3.82
CA ARG A 80 2.10 -5.13 4.25
C ARG A 80 1.40 -6.39 3.79
N GLY A 81 2.17 -7.30 3.21
CA GLY A 81 1.69 -8.63 2.86
C GLY A 81 2.63 -9.72 3.37
N ASN A 82 2.05 -10.87 3.66
CA ASN A 82 2.78 -12.08 4.04
C ASN A 82 2.28 -13.24 3.19
N GLY A 83 3.20 -14.13 2.82
CA GLY A 83 2.89 -15.36 2.13
C GLY A 83 2.26 -15.15 0.74
N LEU A 84 2.61 -14.07 0.03
CA LEU A 84 2.20 -13.86 -1.35
C LEU A 84 3.06 -14.76 -2.25
N LEU A 85 2.56 -15.93 -2.58
CA LEU A 85 3.29 -16.99 -3.26
C LEU A 85 2.42 -17.62 -4.35
N LEU A 86 3.06 -18.27 -5.32
CA LEU A 86 2.36 -19.07 -6.32
C LEU A 86 1.48 -20.14 -5.68
N ALA A 87 0.25 -20.24 -6.15
CA ALA A 87 -0.72 -21.27 -5.74
C ALA A 87 -0.88 -22.38 -6.78
N SER A 88 -0.16 -22.32 -7.90
CA SER A 88 -0.25 -23.32 -8.98
C SER A 88 1.05 -23.51 -9.75
N GLY A 89 1.18 -24.63 -10.43
CA GLY A 89 2.33 -24.99 -11.29
C GLY A 89 3.49 -25.61 -10.53
N ASP A 90 4.57 -25.91 -11.26
CA ASP A 90 5.72 -26.69 -10.77
C ASP A 90 6.54 -26.00 -9.67
N VAL A 91 6.40 -24.69 -9.53
CA VAL A 91 7.09 -23.88 -8.53
C VAL A 91 6.11 -23.27 -7.50
N ILE A 92 5.03 -24.00 -7.21
CA ILE A 92 4.06 -23.66 -6.16
C ILE A 92 4.78 -23.37 -4.83
N GLY A 93 4.29 -22.40 -4.06
CA GLY A 93 4.88 -22.00 -2.79
C GLY A 93 6.12 -21.11 -2.92
N THR A 94 6.46 -20.66 -4.14
CA THR A 94 7.57 -19.74 -4.36
C THR A 94 7.08 -18.38 -4.88
N ARG A 95 7.96 -17.38 -4.90
CA ARG A 95 7.73 -16.04 -5.49
C ARG A 95 8.01 -15.99 -7.00
N ALA A 96 8.23 -17.12 -7.67
CA ALA A 96 8.50 -17.20 -9.12
C ALA A 96 9.63 -16.28 -9.64
N GLY A 97 10.66 -16.03 -8.84
CA GLY A 97 11.76 -15.13 -9.21
C GLY A 97 11.46 -13.63 -9.09
N ILE A 98 10.24 -13.22 -8.73
CA ILE A 98 9.91 -11.82 -8.49
C ILE A 98 10.66 -11.32 -7.25
N THR A 99 11.33 -10.18 -7.37
CA THR A 99 12.15 -9.59 -6.29
C THR A 99 11.58 -8.29 -5.74
N GLN A 100 10.65 -7.69 -6.46
CA GLN A 100 9.98 -6.44 -6.08
C GLN A 100 8.50 -6.47 -6.43
N VAL A 101 7.71 -5.80 -5.63
CA VAL A 101 6.29 -5.55 -5.86
C VAL A 101 5.98 -4.08 -5.64
N LEU A 102 4.89 -3.61 -6.19
CA LEU A 102 4.34 -2.29 -5.92
C LEU A 102 2.84 -2.36 -5.65
N ALA A 103 2.30 -1.35 -4.99
CA ALA A 103 0.88 -1.20 -4.78
C ALA A 103 0.27 -0.26 -5.81
N THR A 104 -0.94 -0.59 -6.27
CA THR A 104 -1.77 0.29 -7.10
C THR A 104 -3.12 0.46 -6.42
N LEU A 105 -3.49 1.70 -6.12
CA LEU A 105 -4.85 2.07 -5.74
C LEU A 105 -5.62 2.46 -7.00
N ALA A 106 -6.77 1.85 -7.22
CA ALA A 106 -7.72 2.25 -8.25
C ALA A 106 -8.94 2.92 -7.59
N CYS A 107 -9.30 4.11 -8.03
CA CYS A 107 -10.49 4.85 -7.62
C CYS A 107 -11.41 5.06 -8.81
N GLY A 108 -12.71 4.79 -8.64
CA GLY A 108 -13.73 4.98 -9.67
C GLY A 108 -14.26 3.68 -10.27
N PRO A 109 -15.14 3.76 -11.26
CA PRO A 109 -15.83 2.62 -11.83
C PRO A 109 -14.89 1.68 -12.58
N ALA A 110 -15.32 0.42 -12.78
CA ALA A 110 -14.50 -0.66 -13.34
C ALA A 110 -13.84 -0.30 -14.69
N ASN A 111 -14.54 0.42 -15.55
CA ASN A 111 -14.09 0.72 -16.91
C ASN A 111 -13.37 2.07 -17.05
N ASN A 112 -13.31 2.87 -15.99
CA ASN A 112 -12.69 4.19 -16.00
C ASN A 112 -12.11 4.58 -14.63
N ALA A 113 -11.38 3.66 -14.02
CA ALA A 113 -10.72 3.92 -12.75
C ALA A 113 -9.44 4.72 -12.94
N THR A 114 -9.22 5.70 -12.08
CA THR A 114 -7.92 6.38 -11.98
C THR A 114 -6.98 5.52 -11.13
N LEU A 115 -5.77 5.28 -11.65
CA LEU A 115 -4.77 4.44 -11.00
C LEU A 115 -3.66 5.27 -10.38
N PHE A 116 -3.33 4.96 -9.13
CA PHE A 116 -2.25 5.58 -8.36
C PHE A 116 -1.28 4.50 -7.90
N HIS A 117 0.03 4.72 -8.07
CA HIS A 117 1.05 3.72 -7.87
C HIS A 117 2.03 4.11 -6.77
N SER A 118 2.46 3.15 -5.97
CA SER A 118 3.60 3.31 -5.07
C SER A 118 4.92 3.12 -5.82
N ALA A 119 6.02 3.55 -5.23
CA ALA A 119 7.34 3.05 -5.62
C ALA A 119 7.44 1.54 -5.38
N PRO A 120 8.32 0.83 -6.12
CA PRO A 120 8.64 -0.57 -5.87
C PRO A 120 9.21 -0.80 -4.46
N ALA A 121 8.88 -1.94 -3.87
CA ALA A 121 9.40 -2.39 -2.58
C ALA A 121 9.96 -3.82 -2.70
N ALA A 122 10.90 -4.16 -1.82
CA ALA A 122 11.48 -5.49 -1.78
C ALA A 122 10.41 -6.56 -1.49
N PHE A 123 10.56 -7.71 -2.14
CA PHE A 123 9.71 -8.88 -2.02
C PHE A 123 10.59 -10.10 -1.71
N ASP A 124 10.50 -10.61 -0.49
CA ASP A 124 11.38 -11.67 -0.03
C ASP A 124 10.98 -13.07 -0.54
N THR A 125 11.81 -14.07 -0.25
CA THR A 125 11.56 -15.46 -0.68
C THR A 125 10.39 -16.13 0.01
N ALA A 126 9.96 -15.63 1.17
CA ALA A 126 8.79 -16.10 1.89
C ALA A 126 7.49 -15.43 1.44
N GLY A 127 7.56 -14.53 0.44
CA GLY A 127 6.41 -13.82 -0.07
C GLY A 127 5.98 -12.65 0.80
N ASN A 128 6.91 -12.07 1.59
CA ASN A 128 6.62 -10.91 2.42
C ASN A 128 7.08 -9.63 1.74
N PHE A 129 6.33 -8.55 1.99
CA PHE A 129 6.67 -7.21 1.54
C PHE A 129 6.16 -6.14 2.49
N HIS A 130 6.82 -4.98 2.46
CA HIS A 130 6.37 -3.79 3.15
C HIS A 130 6.59 -2.57 2.24
N ILE A 131 5.49 -2.02 1.74
CA ILE A 131 5.44 -0.82 0.91
C ILE A 131 5.13 0.36 1.80
N VAL A 132 6.01 1.36 1.84
CA VAL A 132 5.80 2.63 2.53
C VAL A 132 6.22 3.76 1.61
N GLY A 133 5.40 4.79 1.52
CA GLY A 133 5.72 5.94 0.69
C GLY A 133 4.50 6.76 0.33
N THR A 134 4.56 7.38 -0.84
CA THR A 134 3.49 8.19 -1.39
C THR A 134 3.07 7.63 -2.73
N LEU A 135 1.76 7.57 -2.97
CA LEU A 135 1.19 7.22 -4.26
C LEU A 135 1.45 8.33 -5.27
N THR A 136 1.74 7.94 -6.50
CA THR A 136 1.91 8.83 -7.65
C THR A 136 0.99 8.40 -8.78
N GLN A 137 0.63 9.30 -9.67
CA GLN A 137 -0.11 8.96 -10.89
C GLN A 137 0.84 8.87 -12.09
N ASP A 138 1.83 9.73 -12.12
CA ASP A 138 2.84 9.87 -13.19
C ASP A 138 4.21 9.27 -12.84
N GLY A 139 4.34 8.69 -11.64
CA GLY A 139 5.60 8.12 -11.12
C GLY A 139 6.55 9.14 -10.49
N VAL A 140 6.26 10.42 -10.54
CA VAL A 140 7.14 11.50 -10.06
C VAL A 140 6.51 12.31 -8.94
N ASN A 141 5.30 12.83 -9.17
CA ASN A 141 4.65 13.74 -8.24
C ASN A 141 3.71 13.00 -7.29
N ALA A 142 3.63 13.46 -6.05
CA ALA A 142 2.65 12.95 -5.11
C ALA A 142 1.23 13.10 -5.69
N ALA A 143 0.46 12.01 -5.67
CA ALA A 143 -0.88 12.02 -6.23
C ALA A 143 -1.82 12.84 -5.34
N VAL A 144 -2.61 13.69 -5.98
CA VAL A 144 -3.79 14.28 -5.33
C VAL A 144 -4.93 13.26 -5.44
N LEU A 145 -5.19 12.55 -4.34
CA LEU A 145 -6.30 11.62 -4.28
C LEU A 145 -7.64 12.35 -4.27
N PRO A 146 -8.69 11.78 -4.88
CA PRO A 146 -10.03 12.35 -4.77
C PRO A 146 -10.48 12.38 -3.31
N PRO A 147 -11.30 13.36 -2.89
CA PRO A 147 -11.82 13.43 -1.52
C PRO A 147 -12.54 12.16 -1.07
N VAL A 148 -13.18 11.51 -2.03
CA VAL A 148 -13.81 10.18 -1.92
C VAL A 148 -13.25 9.32 -3.03
N CYS A 149 -12.72 8.14 -2.69
CA CYS A 149 -12.28 7.15 -3.66
C CYS A 149 -13.42 6.15 -3.84
N ASP A 150 -14.25 6.37 -4.85
CA ASP A 150 -15.39 5.49 -5.11
C ASP A 150 -14.92 4.09 -5.52
N SER A 151 -15.58 3.07 -4.98
CA SER A 151 -15.30 1.64 -5.28
C SER A 151 -13.81 1.32 -5.28
N PRO A 152 -13.08 1.59 -4.17
CA PRO A 152 -11.63 1.46 -4.10
C PRO A 152 -11.19 0.01 -4.30
N VAL A 153 -10.13 -0.18 -5.09
CA VAL A 153 -9.44 -1.47 -5.23
C VAL A 153 -7.95 -1.25 -5.01
N LEU A 154 -7.37 -2.00 -4.09
CA LEU A 154 -5.92 -2.06 -3.90
C LEU A 154 -5.39 -3.31 -4.60
N LEU A 155 -4.41 -3.15 -5.49
CA LEU A 155 -3.73 -4.24 -6.16
C LEU A 155 -2.25 -4.27 -5.74
N ILE A 156 -1.74 -5.45 -5.45
CA ILE A 156 -0.30 -5.71 -5.36
C ILE A 156 0.13 -6.27 -6.71
N ARG A 157 1.14 -5.62 -7.33
CA ARG A 157 1.51 -5.88 -8.73
C ARG A 157 2.99 -6.23 -8.86
N THR A 158 3.32 -6.93 -9.93
CA THR A 158 4.71 -7.11 -10.36
C THR A 158 5.31 -5.76 -10.80
N VAL A 159 6.64 -5.69 -10.76
CA VAL A 159 7.41 -4.56 -11.26
C VAL A 159 8.00 -4.96 -12.60
N GLY A 160 7.65 -4.23 -13.64
CA GLY A 160 8.17 -4.38 -15.00
C GLY A 160 9.45 -3.58 -15.24
N ALA A 161 9.88 -3.53 -16.49
CA ALA A 161 11.05 -2.77 -16.91
C ALA A 161 10.90 -1.28 -16.54
N GLY A 162 11.99 -0.69 -16.04
CA GLY A 162 11.99 0.71 -15.62
C GLY A 162 11.13 1.03 -14.37
N GLY A 163 10.71 0.01 -13.60
CA GLY A 163 9.87 0.22 -12.43
C GLY A 163 8.38 0.34 -12.75
N ALA A 164 7.97 0.12 -13.99
CA ALA A 164 6.57 0.23 -14.41
C ALA A 164 5.67 -0.82 -13.74
N PRO A 165 4.40 -0.48 -13.43
CA PRO A 165 3.45 -1.43 -12.86
C PRO A 165 3.08 -2.54 -13.86
N GLY A 166 3.31 -3.81 -13.49
CA GLY A 166 2.99 -5.00 -14.27
C GLY A 166 1.61 -5.60 -13.98
N THR A 167 1.51 -6.92 -13.97
CA THR A 167 0.28 -7.68 -13.68
C THR A 167 -0.05 -7.71 -12.20
N TRP A 168 -1.32 -7.92 -11.83
CA TRP A 168 -1.68 -8.01 -10.43
C TRP A 168 -1.51 -9.44 -9.87
N LEU A 169 -1.05 -9.51 -8.62
CA LEU A 169 -0.76 -10.75 -7.86
C LEU A 169 -1.78 -10.96 -6.73
N ALA A 170 -2.23 -9.89 -6.10
CA ALA A 170 -3.24 -9.91 -5.05
C ALA A 170 -4.05 -8.62 -5.06
N ALA A 171 -5.30 -8.72 -4.57
CA ALA A 171 -6.19 -7.60 -4.32
C ALA A 171 -6.51 -7.49 -2.82
N GLY A 172 -6.50 -6.27 -2.28
CA GLY A 172 -6.89 -5.98 -0.90
C GLY A 172 -8.41 -5.98 -0.73
N ILE A 173 -8.87 -6.47 0.40
CA ILE A 173 -10.28 -6.42 0.82
C ILE A 173 -10.49 -5.10 1.56
N PRO A 174 -11.38 -4.20 1.08
CA PRO A 174 -11.70 -2.97 1.79
C PRO A 174 -12.22 -3.27 3.20
N ASP A 175 -11.76 -2.47 4.17
CA ASP A 175 -12.28 -2.51 5.54
C ASP A 175 -13.45 -1.52 5.64
N ASP A 176 -14.68 -2.02 5.72
CA ASP A 176 -15.92 -1.23 5.75
C ASP A 176 -16.17 -0.56 7.12
N THR A 177 -15.26 -0.74 8.10
CA THR A 177 -15.39 -0.14 9.44
C THR A 177 -14.90 1.32 9.49
N GLN A 178 -14.87 2.02 8.37
CA GLN A 178 -14.41 3.41 8.28
C GLN A 178 -15.57 4.38 8.58
N ASP A 179 -15.79 4.64 9.87
CA ASP A 179 -16.61 5.75 10.39
C ASP A 179 -15.75 6.97 10.77
#